data_31999910a7e7a345132612a345e82c5d
#
_entry.id   31999910a7e7a345132612a345e82c5d
#
_cell.length_a   1.000
_cell.length_b   1.000
_cell.length_c   1.000
_cell.angle_alpha   90.00
_cell.angle_beta   90.00
_cell.angle_gamma   90.00
#
_symmetry.space_group_name_H-M   'P 1'
#
loop_
_entity.id
_entity.type
_entity.pdbx_description
1 polymer ?
#
loop_
_entity_poly.entity_id
_entity_poly.type
_entity_poly.pdbx_seq_one_letter_code
_entity_poly.pdbx_strand_id
1 'polypeptide(L)'
;MDSVQILKTDISVTNIDEVSRILIREKEVLIAICNANTLVQCYKNVKLNKLINSFTIKCPDGFPVAKSSRLLYKNNQKRVDGYKLFLKTLEFGLSNNTSHYFYGNNEFVTKKMIKEIKKLYPSVNIAGYFCPPVLNYDQLTQKEYLSDLIIKKPDIVWVSLGFPKQEQFINLFSKNYNIKSNMVGVGAVFEWMAGTKY
;
A
#
# COMPACT_ATOMS: atom_id res chain seq x y z
N MET A 1 7.86 15.34 5.49
CA MET A 1 6.68 14.87 6.28
C MET A 1 7.13 14.56 7.68
N ASP A 2 6.46 15.11 8.68
CA ASP A 2 6.78 14.83 10.09
C ASP A 2 6.37 13.41 10.46
N SER A 3 7.01 12.85 11.50
CA SER A 3 6.67 11.55 12.05
C SER A 3 6.69 11.57 13.58
N VAL A 4 5.93 10.66 14.17
CA VAL A 4 5.88 10.44 15.61
C VAL A 4 6.07 8.96 15.92
N GLN A 5 6.72 8.65 17.04
CA GLN A 5 7.00 7.27 17.38
C GLN A 5 5.89 6.67 18.25
N ILE A 6 5.27 5.58 17.78
CA ILE A 6 4.29 4.80 18.53
C ILE A 6 4.76 3.34 18.58
N LEU A 7 4.95 2.78 19.77
CA LEU A 7 5.48 1.43 19.98
C LEU A 7 6.74 1.14 19.12
N LYS A 8 7.73 2.06 19.13
CA LYS A 8 8.99 1.99 18.36
C LYS A 8 8.83 2.08 16.84
N THR A 9 7.63 2.34 16.33
CA THR A 9 7.37 2.53 14.90
C THR A 9 7.15 4.01 14.61
N ASP A 10 7.86 4.53 13.61
CA ASP A 10 7.74 5.93 13.19
C ASP A 10 6.50 6.08 12.30
N ILE A 11 5.45 6.68 12.84
CA ILE A 11 4.18 6.91 12.13
C ILE A 11 4.18 8.30 11.52
N SER A 12 3.89 8.40 10.23
CA SER A 12 3.83 9.67 9.51
C SER A 12 2.63 10.51 9.95
N VAL A 13 2.87 11.79 10.25
CA VAL A 13 1.79 12.75 10.54
C VAL A 13 1.24 13.25 9.21
N THR A 14 0.10 12.73 8.79
CA THR A 14 -0.43 12.91 7.44
C THR A 14 -1.94 12.69 7.36
N ASN A 15 -2.49 12.85 6.17
CA ASN A 15 -3.89 12.61 5.83
C ASN A 15 -4.03 11.98 4.43
N ILE A 16 -5.24 11.52 4.10
CA ILE A 16 -5.52 10.81 2.84
C ILE A 16 -5.18 11.68 1.62
N ASP A 17 -5.58 12.94 1.61
CA ASP A 17 -5.38 13.83 0.45
C ASP A 17 -3.90 14.09 0.20
N GLU A 18 -3.12 14.30 1.26
CA GLU A 18 -1.68 14.51 1.18
C GLU A 18 -0.97 13.29 0.63
N VAL A 19 -1.23 12.10 1.19
CA VAL A 19 -0.63 10.85 0.71
C VAL A 19 -1.04 10.54 -0.73
N SER A 20 -2.31 10.77 -1.09
CA SER A 20 -2.77 10.57 -2.48
C SER A 20 -2.05 11.50 -3.45
N ARG A 21 -1.83 12.77 -3.10
CA ARG A 21 -1.07 13.72 -3.95
C ARG A 21 0.39 13.34 -4.08
N ILE A 22 1.03 12.86 -3.02
CA ILE A 22 2.40 12.35 -3.07
C ILE A 22 2.48 11.19 -4.05
N LEU A 23 1.57 10.21 -3.97
CA LEU A 23 1.53 9.06 -4.88
C LEU A 23 1.36 9.45 -6.35
N ILE A 24 0.73 10.61 -6.65
CA ILE A 24 0.56 11.08 -8.03
C ILE A 24 1.77 11.89 -8.53
N ARG A 25 2.46 12.60 -7.63
CA ARG A 25 3.52 13.56 -8.01
C ARG A 25 4.93 13.01 -7.87
N GLU A 26 5.14 12.15 -6.90
CA GLU A 26 6.45 11.61 -6.56
C GLU A 26 6.62 10.18 -7.08
N LYS A 27 7.83 9.68 -7.08
CA LYS A 27 8.21 8.34 -7.53
C LYS A 27 8.99 7.63 -6.42
N GLU A 28 9.00 6.29 -6.48
CA GLU A 28 9.76 5.44 -5.55
C GLU A 28 9.29 5.56 -4.08
N VAL A 29 8.05 6.01 -3.88
CA VAL A 29 7.44 6.12 -2.55
C VAL A 29 6.91 4.76 -2.11
N LEU A 30 7.41 4.27 -0.98
CA LEU A 30 6.97 3.02 -0.36
C LEU A 30 6.04 3.33 0.81
N ILE A 31 4.81 2.79 0.77
CA ILE A 31 3.79 3.07 1.79
C ILE A 31 3.38 1.80 2.52
N ALA A 32 3.47 1.83 3.85
CA ALA A 32 2.91 0.84 4.75
C ALA A 32 1.66 1.37 5.45
N ILE A 33 0.57 0.61 5.43
CA ILE A 33 -0.66 0.91 6.17
C ILE A 33 -0.57 0.28 7.55
N CYS A 34 -0.35 1.11 8.58
CA CYS A 34 -0.02 0.68 9.93
C CYS A 34 -1.22 0.77 10.89
N ASN A 35 -1.83 -0.34 11.20
CA ASN A 35 -2.86 -0.44 12.24
C ASN A 35 -2.28 -0.92 13.59
N ALA A 36 -3.11 -1.02 14.62
CA ALA A 36 -2.69 -1.42 15.96
C ALA A 36 -2.00 -2.80 15.97
N ASN A 37 -2.48 -3.77 15.19
CA ASN A 37 -1.86 -5.09 15.08
C ASN A 37 -0.46 -4.99 14.47
N THR A 38 -0.29 -4.19 13.41
CA THR A 38 1.02 -3.91 12.80
C THR A 38 2.01 -3.38 13.85
N LEU A 39 1.60 -2.37 14.64
CA LEU A 39 2.47 -1.77 15.65
C LEU A 39 2.86 -2.75 16.76
N VAL A 40 1.91 -3.57 17.24
CA VAL A 40 2.19 -4.59 18.27
C VAL A 40 3.15 -5.66 17.73
N GLN A 41 2.99 -6.11 16.50
CA GLN A 41 3.91 -7.07 15.89
C GLN A 41 5.30 -6.46 15.69
N CYS A 42 5.40 -5.21 15.24
CA CYS A 42 6.67 -4.48 15.15
C CYS A 42 7.35 -4.32 16.51
N TYR A 43 6.59 -4.01 17.55
CA TYR A 43 7.14 -3.89 18.91
C TYR A 43 7.79 -5.19 19.42
N LYS A 44 7.18 -6.33 19.09
CA LYS A 44 7.65 -7.68 19.46
C LYS A 44 8.76 -8.23 18.55
N ASN A 45 8.91 -7.71 17.34
CA ASN A 45 9.85 -8.22 16.34
C ASN A 45 10.71 -7.09 15.77
N VAL A 46 11.97 -7.03 16.20
CA VAL A 46 12.93 -6.00 15.77
C VAL A 46 13.20 -6.00 14.26
N LYS A 47 13.24 -7.16 13.62
CA LYS A 47 13.45 -7.24 12.16
C LYS A 47 12.25 -6.66 11.41
N LEU A 48 11.04 -6.96 11.86
CA LEU A 48 9.81 -6.42 11.28
C LEU A 48 9.70 -4.90 11.52
N ASN A 49 10.07 -4.44 12.72
CA ASN A 49 10.10 -3.01 13.02
C ASN A 49 11.08 -2.25 12.11
N LYS A 50 12.29 -2.77 11.90
CA LYS A 50 13.27 -2.18 10.97
C LYS A 50 12.72 -2.15 9.53
N LEU A 51 12.03 -3.22 9.12
CA LEU A 51 11.38 -3.28 7.81
C LEU A 51 10.33 -2.18 7.66
N ILE A 52 9.40 -2.05 8.60
CA ILE A 52 8.34 -1.03 8.52
C ILE A 52 8.92 0.38 8.60
N ASN A 53 9.91 0.62 9.48
CA ASN A 53 10.55 1.94 9.57
C ASN A 53 11.34 2.33 8.32
N SER A 54 11.72 1.40 7.45
CA SER A 54 12.37 1.69 6.17
C SER A 54 11.41 2.21 5.08
N PHE A 55 10.10 2.13 5.29
CA PHE A 55 9.13 2.69 4.35
C PHE A 55 9.12 4.22 4.36
N THR A 56 8.88 4.82 3.21
CA THR A 56 8.83 6.28 3.05
C THR A 56 7.69 6.88 3.89
N ILE A 57 6.49 6.29 3.81
CA ILE A 57 5.31 6.74 4.55
C ILE A 57 4.72 5.56 5.32
N LYS A 58 4.50 5.74 6.62
CA LYS A 58 3.80 4.80 7.51
C LYS A 58 2.46 5.41 7.90
N CYS A 59 1.42 5.06 7.14
CA CYS A 59 0.08 5.62 7.30
C CYS A 59 -0.60 5.11 8.58
N PRO A 60 -1.11 6.00 9.45
CA PRO A 60 -1.85 5.62 10.66
C PRO A 60 -3.25 5.12 10.31
N ASP A 61 -3.43 3.81 10.19
CA ASP A 61 -4.73 3.20 9.99
C ASP A 61 -5.37 2.79 11.32
N GLY A 62 -6.68 2.94 11.36
CA GLY A 62 -7.48 2.66 12.55
C GLY A 62 -7.46 3.78 13.59
N PHE A 63 -8.58 3.85 14.31
CA PHE A 63 -8.80 4.85 15.35
C PHE A 63 -7.74 4.84 16.47
N PRO A 64 -7.27 3.66 16.97
CA PRO A 64 -6.28 3.63 18.05
C PRO A 64 -4.96 4.31 17.68
N VAL A 65 -4.44 4.07 16.48
CA VAL A 65 -3.15 4.64 16.04
C VAL A 65 -3.25 6.17 15.89
N ALA A 66 -4.28 6.65 15.20
CA ALA A 66 -4.51 8.08 15.04
C ALA A 66 -4.77 8.79 16.39
N LYS A 67 -5.53 8.16 17.31
CA LYS A 67 -5.79 8.70 18.65
C LYS A 67 -4.52 8.75 19.50
N SER A 68 -3.69 7.70 19.46
CA SER A 68 -2.41 7.68 20.21
C SER A 68 -1.49 8.79 19.75
N SER A 69 -1.38 9.03 18.43
CA SER A 69 -0.59 10.13 17.89
C SER A 69 -1.07 11.48 18.42
N ARG A 70 -2.36 11.75 18.38
CA ARG A 70 -2.93 13.01 18.91
C ARG A 70 -2.72 13.19 20.40
N LEU A 71 -2.92 12.11 21.18
CA LEU A 71 -2.83 12.18 22.64
C LEU A 71 -1.40 12.37 23.12
N LEU A 72 -0.45 11.62 22.55
CA LEU A 72 0.95 11.63 22.99
C LEU A 72 1.73 12.84 22.46
N TYR A 73 1.40 13.32 21.25
CA TYR A 73 2.19 14.34 20.56
C TYR A 73 1.41 15.63 20.27
N LYS A 74 0.18 15.75 20.74
CA LYS A 74 -0.69 16.94 20.60
C LYS A 74 -0.81 17.47 19.16
N ASN A 75 -0.79 16.55 18.17
CA ASN A 75 -0.91 16.87 16.75
C ASN A 75 -2.34 16.64 16.23
N ASN A 76 -2.60 17.02 14.97
CA ASN A 76 -3.89 16.87 14.31
C ASN A 76 -3.97 15.60 13.45
N GLN A 77 -3.36 14.49 13.88
CA GLN A 77 -3.34 13.26 13.11
C GLN A 77 -4.74 12.79 12.73
N LYS A 78 -4.98 12.64 11.45
CA LYS A 78 -6.19 12.01 10.91
C LYS A 78 -5.94 10.52 10.65
N ARG A 79 -6.99 9.71 10.69
CA ARG A 79 -6.91 8.31 10.25
C ARG A 79 -6.68 8.28 8.74
N VAL A 80 -5.69 7.52 8.29
CA VAL A 80 -5.46 7.20 6.88
C VAL A 80 -5.93 5.77 6.63
N ASP A 81 -7.20 5.63 6.27
CA ASP A 81 -7.86 4.36 5.95
C ASP A 81 -7.36 3.87 4.60
N GLY A 82 -6.90 2.61 4.54
CA GLY A 82 -6.31 2.04 3.33
C GLY A 82 -7.28 1.99 2.14
N TYR A 83 -8.56 1.68 2.38
CA TYR A 83 -9.58 1.65 1.33
C TYR A 83 -9.89 3.06 0.79
N LYS A 84 -10.04 4.03 1.70
CA LYS A 84 -10.27 5.43 1.31
C LYS A 84 -9.06 6.03 0.59
N LEU A 85 -7.85 5.71 1.03
CA LEU A 85 -6.61 6.12 0.34
C LEU A 85 -6.59 5.56 -1.09
N PHE A 86 -6.92 4.28 -1.25
CA PHE A 86 -7.00 3.62 -2.55
C PHE A 86 -7.96 4.36 -3.50
N LEU A 87 -9.21 4.57 -3.08
CA LEU A 87 -10.22 5.27 -3.89
C LEU A 87 -9.80 6.72 -4.23
N LYS A 88 -9.29 7.44 -3.23
CA LYS A 88 -8.87 8.85 -3.43
C LYS A 88 -7.70 8.96 -4.38
N THR A 89 -6.77 8.02 -4.34
CA THR A 89 -5.63 7.99 -5.27
C THR A 89 -6.06 7.64 -6.70
N LEU A 90 -7.00 6.72 -6.88
CA LEU A 90 -7.59 6.45 -8.19
C LEU A 90 -8.26 7.72 -8.77
N GLU A 91 -9.08 8.40 -7.96
CA GLU A 91 -9.75 9.65 -8.34
C GLU A 91 -8.75 10.74 -8.76
N PHE A 92 -7.74 11.01 -7.92
CA PHE A 92 -6.73 12.04 -8.20
C PHE A 92 -5.85 11.69 -9.42
N GLY A 93 -5.63 10.41 -9.67
CA GLY A 93 -4.84 9.93 -10.79
C GLY A 93 -5.49 10.11 -12.16
N LEU A 94 -6.81 10.33 -12.25
CA LEU A 94 -7.53 10.43 -13.52
C LEU A 94 -7.01 11.58 -14.39
N SER A 95 -6.79 12.75 -13.80
CA SER A 95 -6.33 13.94 -14.53
C SER A 95 -4.91 13.83 -15.08
N ASN A 96 -4.10 12.97 -14.46
CA ASN A 96 -2.70 12.76 -14.83
C ASN A 96 -2.50 11.45 -15.63
N ASN A 97 -3.58 10.74 -15.95
CA ASN A 97 -3.54 9.41 -16.56
C ASN A 97 -2.61 8.45 -15.80
N THR A 98 -2.58 8.57 -14.46
CA THR A 98 -1.72 7.74 -13.60
C THR A 98 -2.04 6.27 -13.78
N SER A 99 -1.03 5.47 -14.08
CA SER A 99 -1.18 4.04 -14.33
C SER A 99 -1.10 3.22 -13.04
N HIS A 100 -2.08 2.32 -12.86
CA HIS A 100 -2.21 1.47 -11.68
C HIS A 100 -1.97 0.00 -12.03
N TYR A 101 -1.24 -0.70 -11.16
CA TYR A 101 -1.02 -2.13 -11.25
C TYR A 101 -1.46 -2.81 -9.97
N PHE A 102 -2.13 -3.95 -10.06
CA PHE A 102 -2.65 -4.71 -8.93
C PHE A 102 -1.87 -6.01 -8.76
N TYR A 103 -1.18 -6.16 -7.63
CA TYR A 103 -0.35 -7.34 -7.35
C TYR A 103 -0.85 -8.07 -6.10
N GLY A 104 -1.19 -9.35 -6.24
CA GLY A 104 -1.64 -10.16 -5.11
C GLY A 104 -3.08 -10.62 -5.23
N ASN A 105 -3.60 -11.17 -4.09
CA ASN A 105 -4.92 -11.78 -4.01
C ASN A 105 -5.11 -12.94 -5.00
N ASN A 106 -6.35 -13.31 -5.33
CA ASN A 106 -6.68 -14.30 -6.35
C ASN A 106 -7.36 -13.64 -7.56
N GLU A 107 -7.39 -14.39 -8.64
CA GLU A 107 -7.87 -13.87 -9.92
C GLU A 107 -9.35 -13.48 -9.92
N PHE A 108 -10.19 -14.22 -9.19
CA PHE A 108 -11.62 -13.94 -9.06
C PHE A 108 -11.85 -12.57 -8.38
N VAL A 109 -11.21 -12.35 -7.22
CA VAL A 109 -11.31 -11.09 -6.46
C VAL A 109 -10.76 -9.94 -7.27
N THR A 110 -9.58 -10.10 -7.88
CA THR A 110 -8.91 -9.03 -8.63
C THR A 110 -9.69 -8.62 -9.87
N LYS A 111 -10.21 -9.56 -10.65
CA LYS A 111 -11.07 -9.26 -11.82
C LYS A 111 -12.36 -8.56 -11.40
N LYS A 112 -13.01 -9.02 -10.32
CA LYS A 112 -14.22 -8.39 -9.80
C LYS A 112 -13.94 -6.98 -9.31
N MET A 113 -12.86 -6.77 -8.56
CA MET A 113 -12.39 -5.45 -8.14
C MET A 113 -12.17 -4.50 -9.33
N ILE A 114 -11.44 -4.94 -10.35
CA ILE A 114 -11.19 -4.15 -11.57
C ILE A 114 -12.50 -3.75 -12.25
N LYS A 115 -13.47 -4.65 -12.31
CA LYS A 115 -14.81 -4.34 -12.87
C LYS A 115 -15.50 -3.23 -12.06
N GLU A 116 -15.47 -3.29 -10.73
CA GLU A 116 -16.07 -2.24 -9.89
C GLU A 116 -15.31 -0.91 -9.99
N ILE A 117 -13.97 -0.94 -10.06
CA ILE A 117 -13.16 0.27 -10.29
C ILE A 117 -13.56 0.94 -11.61
N LYS A 118 -13.67 0.19 -12.70
CA LYS A 118 -14.04 0.73 -14.01
C LYS A 118 -15.46 1.29 -14.07
N LYS A 119 -16.38 0.81 -13.24
CA LYS A 119 -17.71 1.40 -13.08
C LYS A 119 -17.65 2.77 -12.41
N LEU A 120 -16.84 2.90 -11.34
CA LEU A 120 -16.69 4.15 -10.61
C LEU A 120 -15.83 5.17 -11.36
N TYR A 121 -14.80 4.69 -12.04
CA TYR A 121 -13.80 5.51 -12.73
C TYR A 121 -13.57 4.96 -14.16
N PRO A 122 -14.46 5.25 -15.12
CA PRO A 122 -14.38 4.67 -16.48
C PRO A 122 -13.07 4.98 -17.21
N SER A 123 -12.43 6.12 -16.93
CA SER A 123 -11.18 6.55 -17.55
C SER A 123 -9.92 6.15 -16.78
N VAL A 124 -10.04 5.31 -15.75
CA VAL A 124 -8.87 4.87 -14.96
C VAL A 124 -7.88 4.10 -15.83
N ASN A 125 -6.61 4.44 -15.74
CA ASN A 125 -5.53 3.75 -16.43
C ASN A 125 -5.05 2.54 -15.61
N ILE A 126 -5.47 1.34 -16.00
CA ILE A 126 -5.04 0.08 -15.39
C ILE A 126 -3.99 -0.57 -16.27
N ALA A 127 -2.73 -0.49 -15.87
CA ALA A 127 -1.59 -1.08 -16.57
C ALA A 127 -1.63 -2.62 -16.57
N GLY A 128 -2.16 -3.22 -15.49
CA GLY A 128 -2.31 -4.66 -15.42
C GLY A 128 -2.55 -5.17 -14.00
N TYR A 129 -2.50 -6.49 -13.88
CA TYR A 129 -2.53 -7.17 -12.59
C TYR A 129 -1.79 -8.49 -12.66
N PHE A 130 -1.37 -8.99 -11.50
CA PHE A 130 -0.83 -10.33 -11.35
C PHE A 130 -1.25 -10.92 -10.00
N CYS A 131 -1.71 -12.17 -10.04
CA CYS A 131 -2.15 -12.94 -8.88
C CYS A 131 -1.15 -14.08 -8.66
N PRO A 132 -0.10 -13.90 -7.86
CA PRO A 132 0.88 -14.94 -7.62
C PRO A 132 0.26 -16.11 -6.87
N PRO A 133 0.78 -17.33 -7.03
CA PRO A 133 0.43 -18.44 -6.16
C PRO A 133 0.82 -18.13 -4.70
N VAL A 134 0.48 -19.01 -3.79
CA VAL A 134 0.94 -18.88 -2.38
C VAL A 134 2.45 -19.08 -2.36
N LEU A 135 3.21 -17.99 -2.19
CA LEU A 135 4.66 -17.97 -2.22
C LEU A 135 5.26 -17.93 -0.82
N ASN A 136 6.41 -18.55 -0.64
CA ASN A 136 7.29 -18.36 0.51
C ASN A 136 8.11 -17.08 0.34
N TYR A 137 8.80 -16.65 1.41
CA TYR A 137 9.59 -15.42 1.42
C TYR A 137 10.62 -15.36 0.26
N ASP A 138 11.36 -16.46 0.04
CA ASP A 138 12.43 -16.53 -0.97
C ASP A 138 11.90 -16.54 -2.42
N GLN A 139 10.60 -16.76 -2.59
CA GLN A 139 9.94 -16.79 -3.89
C GLN A 139 9.28 -15.46 -4.28
N LEU A 140 9.15 -14.52 -3.32
CA LEU A 140 8.37 -13.29 -3.52
C LEU A 140 8.88 -12.41 -4.67
N THR A 141 10.17 -12.49 -5.00
CA THR A 141 10.80 -11.66 -6.04
C THR A 141 11.40 -12.46 -7.19
N GLN A 142 10.92 -13.69 -7.42
CA GLN A 142 11.33 -14.46 -8.60
C GLN A 142 10.81 -13.80 -9.88
N LYS A 143 11.66 -13.73 -10.92
CA LYS A 143 11.39 -13.01 -12.18
C LYS A 143 10.11 -13.47 -12.88
N GLU A 144 9.77 -14.76 -12.78
CA GLU A 144 8.57 -15.32 -13.42
C GLU A 144 7.27 -14.65 -12.91
N TYR A 145 7.23 -14.23 -11.63
CA TYR A 145 6.07 -13.55 -11.02
C TYR A 145 6.09 -12.04 -11.21
N LEU A 146 7.17 -11.49 -11.74
CA LEU A 146 7.40 -10.04 -11.83
C LEU A 146 7.54 -9.53 -13.26
N SER A 147 7.67 -10.42 -14.25
CA SER A 147 7.99 -10.06 -15.63
C SER A 147 7.03 -9.03 -16.21
N ASP A 148 5.73 -9.22 -16.03
CA ASP A 148 4.69 -8.29 -16.51
C ASP A 148 4.78 -6.91 -15.82
N LEU A 149 4.96 -6.89 -14.50
CA LEU A 149 5.16 -5.66 -13.71
C LEU A 149 6.42 -4.89 -14.16
N ILE A 150 7.52 -5.62 -14.37
CA ILE A 150 8.81 -5.05 -14.79
C ILE A 150 8.71 -4.42 -16.20
N ILE A 151 8.00 -5.07 -17.11
CA ILE A 151 7.80 -4.57 -18.48
C ILE A 151 6.90 -3.34 -18.50
N LYS A 152 5.80 -3.37 -17.75
CA LYS A 152 4.77 -2.31 -17.75
C LYS A 152 5.16 -1.04 -17.02
N LYS A 153 6.04 -1.13 -16.03
CA LYS A 153 6.55 0.02 -15.23
C LYS A 153 5.44 1.00 -14.82
N PRO A 154 4.40 0.53 -14.12
CA PRO A 154 3.28 1.39 -13.75
C PRO A 154 3.71 2.50 -12.79
N ASP A 155 2.93 3.57 -12.70
CA ASP A 155 3.18 4.63 -11.72
C ASP A 155 2.97 4.16 -10.29
N ILE A 156 1.90 3.38 -10.05
CA ILE A 156 1.55 2.89 -8.71
C ILE A 156 1.26 1.38 -8.73
N VAL A 157 1.89 0.64 -7.82
CA VAL A 157 1.64 -0.79 -7.56
C VAL A 157 0.90 -0.94 -6.24
N TRP A 158 -0.31 -1.47 -6.30
CA TRP A 158 -1.10 -1.83 -5.14
C TRP A 158 -0.86 -3.29 -4.79
N VAL A 159 -0.43 -3.56 -3.54
CA VAL A 159 -0.02 -4.91 -3.12
C VAL A 159 -0.98 -5.46 -2.08
N SER A 160 -1.63 -6.59 -2.39
CA SER A 160 -2.57 -7.31 -1.53
C SER A 160 -2.10 -8.75 -1.28
N LEU A 161 -1.05 -8.89 -0.46
CA LEU A 161 -0.50 -10.19 -0.03
C LEU A 161 -0.71 -10.47 1.46
N GLY A 162 -1.30 -9.49 2.17
CA GLY A 162 -1.45 -9.52 3.63
C GLY A 162 -0.15 -9.17 4.36
N PHE A 163 -0.33 -8.64 5.60
CA PHE A 163 0.78 -8.30 6.49
C PHE A 163 1.38 -9.58 7.13
N PRO A 164 2.70 -9.70 7.25
CA PRO A 164 3.76 -8.79 6.79
C PRO A 164 4.30 -9.08 5.39
N LYS A 165 3.73 -10.04 4.66
CA LYS A 165 4.24 -10.52 3.37
C LYS A 165 4.28 -9.40 2.31
N GLN A 166 3.27 -8.55 2.26
CA GLN A 166 3.23 -7.43 1.32
C GLN A 166 4.36 -6.41 1.56
N GLU A 167 4.70 -6.10 2.80
CA GLU A 167 5.79 -5.19 3.13
C GLU A 167 7.15 -5.83 2.83
N GLN A 168 7.29 -7.12 3.08
CA GLN A 168 8.48 -7.88 2.69
C GLN A 168 8.67 -7.87 1.17
N PHE A 169 7.62 -8.13 0.41
CA PHE A 169 7.62 -8.07 -1.04
C PHE A 169 8.02 -6.68 -1.55
N ILE A 170 7.37 -5.62 -1.06
CA ILE A 170 7.65 -4.24 -1.47
C ILE A 170 9.12 -3.88 -1.23
N ASN A 171 9.64 -4.18 -0.04
CA ASN A 171 11.05 -3.90 0.30
C ASN A 171 12.04 -4.71 -0.55
N LEU A 172 11.77 -5.99 -0.80
CA LEU A 172 12.64 -6.81 -1.65
C LEU A 172 12.60 -6.34 -3.10
N PHE A 173 11.41 -6.06 -3.62
CA PHE A 173 11.21 -5.58 -4.97
C PHE A 173 11.93 -4.24 -5.20
N SER A 174 11.75 -3.26 -4.31
CA SER A 174 12.38 -1.94 -4.43
C SER A 174 13.92 -2.00 -4.39
N LYS A 175 14.49 -2.98 -3.69
CA LYS A 175 15.95 -3.18 -3.62
C LYS A 175 16.54 -3.90 -4.81
N ASN A 176 15.78 -4.84 -5.39
CA ASN A 176 16.29 -5.74 -6.42
C ASN A 176 15.99 -5.24 -7.84
N TYR A 177 15.03 -4.34 -8.00
CA TYR A 177 14.58 -3.86 -9.29
C TYR A 177 14.56 -2.33 -9.33
N ASN A 178 15.25 -1.74 -10.30
CA ASN A 178 15.27 -0.29 -10.51
C ASN A 178 14.02 0.16 -11.29
N ILE A 179 12.85 0.09 -10.63
CA ILE A 179 11.58 0.54 -11.19
C ILE A 179 11.06 1.69 -10.36
N LYS A 180 10.80 2.82 -11.02
CA LYS A 180 10.35 4.06 -10.37
C LYS A 180 8.86 4.08 -10.02
N SER A 181 8.30 2.93 -9.65
CA SER A 181 6.91 2.84 -9.21
C SER A 181 6.76 3.15 -7.73
N ASN A 182 5.69 3.83 -7.38
CA ASN A 182 5.23 3.89 -5.99
C ASN A 182 4.59 2.55 -5.60
N MET A 183 4.78 2.09 -4.37
CA MET A 183 4.25 0.80 -3.91
C MET A 183 3.49 0.94 -2.60
N VAL A 184 2.29 0.41 -2.55
CA VAL A 184 1.39 0.52 -1.39
C VAL A 184 0.89 -0.84 -0.95
N GLY A 185 1.20 -1.25 0.28
CA GLY A 185 0.65 -2.45 0.91
C GLY A 185 -0.76 -2.18 1.44
N VAL A 186 -1.79 -2.74 0.80
CA VAL A 186 -3.19 -2.40 1.09
C VAL A 186 -3.99 -3.53 1.76
N GLY A 187 -3.43 -4.73 1.88
CA GLY A 187 -4.13 -5.86 2.52
C GLY A 187 -5.48 -6.16 1.87
N ALA A 188 -6.55 -6.17 2.66
CA ALA A 188 -7.89 -6.59 2.25
C ALA A 188 -8.66 -5.58 1.36
N VAL A 189 -8.02 -4.53 0.87
CA VAL A 189 -8.69 -3.51 0.03
C VAL A 189 -9.27 -4.13 -1.25
N PHE A 190 -8.58 -5.12 -1.83
CA PHE A 190 -9.08 -5.80 -3.04
C PHE A 190 -10.40 -6.53 -2.79
N GLU A 191 -10.51 -7.25 -1.65
CA GLU A 191 -11.74 -7.94 -1.26
C GLU A 191 -12.88 -6.96 -0.95
N TRP A 192 -12.58 -5.86 -0.24
CA TRP A 192 -13.60 -4.84 0.04
C TRP A 192 -14.11 -4.17 -1.23
N MET A 193 -13.21 -3.80 -2.14
CA MET A 193 -13.59 -3.21 -3.42
C MET A 193 -14.35 -4.19 -4.31
N ALA A 194 -14.01 -5.48 -4.26
CA ALA A 194 -14.73 -6.54 -4.96
C ALA A 194 -16.07 -6.90 -4.31
N GLY A 195 -16.38 -6.40 -3.08
CA GLY A 195 -17.57 -6.81 -2.34
C GLY A 195 -17.58 -8.30 -1.98
N THR A 196 -16.41 -8.88 -1.69
CA THR A 196 -16.25 -10.27 -1.26
C THR A 196 -15.94 -10.39 0.23
N LYS A 197 -15.68 -9.26 0.88
CA LYS A 197 -15.47 -9.13 2.32
C LYS A 197 -16.19 -7.88 2.83
N TYR A 198 -16.83 -7.97 4.00
CA TYR A 198 -17.60 -6.91 4.65
C TYR A 198 -16.97 -6.53 6.00
#